data_a6ebd99f79579e6c925897e9990065ce
#
_entry.id   a6ebd99f79579e6c925897e9990065ce
#
_cell.length_a   1.000
_cell.length_b   1.000
_cell.length_c   1.000
_cell.angle_alpha   90.00
_cell.angle_beta   90.00
_cell.angle_gamma   90.00
#
_symmetry.space_group_name_H-M   'P 1'
#
loop_
_entity.id
_entity.type
_entity.pdbx_description
1 polymer ?
#
loop_
_entity_poly.entity_id
_entity_poly.type
_entity_poly.pdbx_seq_one_letter_code
_entity_poly.pdbx_strand_id
1 'polypeptide(L)'
;LFKNIIQGCNDIGEDKYMERKLLLQNIYIEYLEDVYTYDEKVRGKKDFYNQRQRWLATQFHNLLSGILQIPGALIKGNWDYCDKLFQWMMPPRVLLLGFITLIAAILSPLDIIISIKWWFLLIWLGITFSVAVPDYLVDQKFRKAIASVPILFFLMFLNTFRIGKKHTFSHTKHSPNHEDSH
;
A
#
# COMPACT_ATOMS: atom_id res chain seq x y z
N LEU A 1 1.13 -25.85 11.50
CA LEU A 1 0.86 -25.09 10.28
C LEU A 1 1.77 -23.87 10.19
N PHE A 2 1.69 -22.94 11.13
CA PHE A 2 2.41 -21.65 11.17
C PHE A 2 3.93 -21.82 11.04
N LYS A 3 4.51 -22.71 11.84
CA LYS A 3 5.96 -22.99 11.86
C LYS A 3 6.49 -23.45 10.49
N ASN A 4 5.72 -24.26 9.77
CA ASN A 4 6.11 -24.78 8.46
C ASN A 4 6.03 -23.72 7.35
N ILE A 5 5.11 -22.76 7.48
CA ILE A 5 4.96 -21.66 6.52
C ILE A 5 6.11 -20.66 6.67
N ILE A 6 6.52 -20.33 7.90
CA ILE A 6 7.58 -19.38 8.20
C ILE A 6 8.97 -19.92 7.82
N GLN A 7 9.22 -21.21 7.94
CA GLN A 7 10.53 -21.81 7.61
C GLN A 7 10.96 -21.61 6.15
N GLY A 8 10.03 -21.28 5.25
CA GLY A 8 10.33 -20.93 3.86
C GLY A 8 10.41 -19.43 3.56
N CYS A 9 10.27 -18.60 4.58
CA CYS A 9 10.26 -17.15 4.42
C CYS A 9 11.67 -16.58 4.61
N ASN A 10 12.39 -16.41 3.51
CA ASN A 10 13.66 -15.68 3.49
C ASN A 10 13.49 -14.20 3.08
N ASP A 11 12.24 -13.74 2.92
CA ASP A 11 11.93 -12.44 2.34
C ASP A 11 11.52 -11.40 3.38
N ILE A 12 11.90 -10.17 3.06
CA ILE A 12 11.41 -8.97 3.73
C ILE A 12 9.92 -8.84 3.44
N GLY A 13 9.07 -9.01 4.46
CA GLY A 13 7.59 -8.95 4.34
C GLY A 13 6.94 -10.32 4.53
N GLU A 14 7.33 -10.93 5.63
CA GLU A 14 6.81 -12.20 6.15
C GLU A 14 5.28 -12.23 6.25
N ASP A 15 4.66 -11.08 6.59
CA ASP A 15 3.21 -10.89 6.66
C ASP A 15 2.52 -11.21 5.34
N LYS A 16 2.95 -10.59 4.25
CA LYS A 16 2.39 -10.80 2.91
C LYS A 16 2.70 -12.18 2.34
N TYR A 17 3.89 -12.69 2.62
CA TYR A 17 4.25 -14.05 2.25
C TYR A 17 3.36 -15.07 2.95
N MET A 18 3.15 -14.91 4.26
CA MET A 18 2.27 -15.75 5.06
C MET A 18 0.82 -15.69 4.56
N GLU A 19 0.29 -14.48 4.37
CA GLU A 19 -1.07 -14.27 3.85
C GLU A 19 -1.25 -15.01 2.52
N ARG A 20 -0.32 -14.86 1.58
CA ARG A 20 -0.36 -15.55 0.30
C ARG A 20 -0.37 -17.08 0.44
N LYS A 21 0.47 -17.63 1.32
CA LYS A 21 0.58 -19.07 1.53
C LYS A 21 -0.66 -19.68 2.20
N LEU A 22 -1.26 -18.95 3.13
CA LEU A 22 -2.51 -19.36 3.77
C LEU A 22 -3.67 -19.38 2.78
N LEU A 23 -3.83 -18.32 2.01
CA LEU A 23 -4.88 -18.23 0.99
C LEU A 23 -4.74 -19.29 -0.10
N LEU A 24 -3.51 -19.65 -0.51
CA LEU A 24 -3.29 -20.76 -1.44
C LEU A 24 -3.75 -22.11 -0.90
N GLN A 25 -3.79 -22.29 0.41
CA GLN A 25 -4.29 -23.49 1.08
C GLN A 25 -5.80 -23.42 1.37
N ASN A 26 -6.53 -22.43 0.82
CA ASN A 26 -7.93 -22.14 1.13
C ASN A 26 -8.18 -21.89 2.64
N ILE A 27 -7.19 -21.33 3.34
CA ILE A 27 -7.34 -20.91 4.74
C ILE A 27 -7.77 -19.45 4.73
N TYR A 28 -8.98 -19.20 5.22
CA TYR A 28 -9.53 -17.86 5.35
C TYR A 28 -8.85 -17.11 6.49
N ILE A 29 -8.57 -15.82 6.26
CA ILE A 29 -7.97 -14.93 7.25
C ILE A 29 -9.04 -13.89 7.61
N GLU A 30 -9.53 -13.97 8.85
CA GLU A 30 -10.55 -13.05 9.35
C GLU A 30 -9.91 -11.86 10.04
N TYR A 31 -10.49 -10.69 9.81
CA TYR A 31 -10.13 -9.45 10.51
C TYR A 31 -10.91 -9.35 11.81
N LEU A 32 -10.23 -9.21 12.93
CA LEU A 32 -10.84 -9.04 14.25
C LEU A 32 -11.01 -7.54 14.53
N GLU A 33 -12.24 -7.06 14.46
CA GLU A 33 -12.56 -5.64 14.64
C GLU A 33 -12.36 -5.15 16.09
N ASP A 34 -12.52 -6.05 17.06
CA ASP A 34 -12.46 -5.72 18.49
C ASP A 34 -11.03 -5.82 19.08
N VAL A 35 -10.03 -6.19 18.26
CA VAL A 35 -8.65 -6.35 18.72
C VAL A 35 -7.78 -5.21 18.19
N TYR A 36 -7.34 -4.34 19.09
CA TYR A 36 -6.51 -3.20 18.76
C TYR A 36 -5.03 -3.50 19.06
N THR A 37 -4.17 -3.28 18.07
CA THR A 37 -2.72 -3.28 18.23
C THR A 37 -2.21 -1.85 18.12
N TYR A 38 -1.40 -1.43 19.09
CA TYR A 38 -0.78 -0.12 19.09
C TYR A 38 0.64 -0.24 18.55
N ASP A 39 0.92 0.49 17.48
CA ASP A 39 2.25 0.54 16.86
C ASP A 39 2.76 1.97 16.80
N GLU A 40 4.05 2.17 17.09
CA GLU A 40 4.69 3.48 17.03
C GLU A 40 4.97 3.86 15.57
N LYS A 41 4.37 4.97 15.12
CA LYS A 41 4.57 5.46 13.76
C LYS A 41 5.93 6.13 13.61
N VAL A 42 6.59 5.83 12.51
CA VAL A 42 7.86 6.43 12.11
C VAL A 42 7.74 7.95 12.01
N ARG A 43 8.57 8.69 12.74
CA ARG A 43 8.51 10.16 12.84
C ARG A 43 9.37 10.88 11.80
N GLY A 44 10.39 10.22 11.24
CA GLY A 44 11.33 10.80 10.28
C GLY A 44 10.89 10.71 8.82
N LYS A 45 11.05 11.79 8.03
CA LYS A 45 10.76 11.75 6.57
C LYS A 45 11.58 10.68 5.85
N LYS A 46 12.86 10.51 6.21
CA LYS A 46 13.76 9.52 5.64
C LYS A 46 13.33 8.10 5.98
N ASP A 47 12.94 7.85 7.24
CA ASP A 47 12.53 6.54 7.70
C ASP A 47 11.16 6.16 7.12
N PHE A 48 10.24 7.13 7.03
CA PHE A 48 8.97 6.96 6.32
C PHE A 48 9.20 6.58 4.84
N TYR A 49 10.12 7.27 4.15
CA TYR A 49 10.46 6.98 2.77
C TYR A 49 11.00 5.56 2.61
N ASN A 50 11.97 5.16 3.46
CA ASN A 50 12.56 3.82 3.43
C ASN A 50 11.52 2.73 3.73
N GLN A 51 10.64 2.97 4.70
CA GLN A 51 9.55 2.06 5.06
C GLN A 51 8.58 1.87 3.89
N ARG A 52 8.17 2.95 3.23
CA ARG A 52 7.28 2.90 2.06
C ARG A 52 7.91 2.19 0.86
N GLN A 53 9.19 2.44 0.62
CA GLN A 53 9.93 1.74 -0.42
C GLN A 53 9.96 0.23 -0.17
N ARG A 54 10.23 -0.18 1.06
CA ARG A 54 10.23 -1.58 1.45
C ARG A 54 8.85 -2.22 1.25
N TRP A 55 7.78 -1.56 1.69
CA TRP A 55 6.41 -2.07 1.52
C TRP A 55 6.02 -2.24 0.07
N LEU A 56 6.33 -1.26 -0.78
CA LEU A 56 6.07 -1.36 -2.21
C LEU A 56 6.84 -2.53 -2.84
N ALA A 57 8.12 -2.65 -2.53
CA ALA A 57 8.95 -3.73 -3.05
C ALA A 57 8.43 -5.11 -2.64
N THR A 58 8.06 -5.27 -1.37
CA THR A 58 7.44 -6.50 -0.85
C THR A 58 6.11 -6.82 -1.53
N GLN A 59 5.27 -5.81 -1.73
CA GLN A 59 3.99 -5.97 -2.42
C GLN A 59 4.20 -6.43 -3.86
N PHE A 60 5.10 -5.79 -4.61
CA PHE A 60 5.42 -6.16 -5.99
C PHE A 60 6.03 -7.57 -6.08
N HIS A 61 6.95 -7.91 -5.20
CA HIS A 61 7.58 -9.23 -5.18
C HIS A 61 6.54 -10.34 -4.94
N ASN A 62 5.68 -10.17 -3.94
CA ASN A 62 4.63 -11.14 -3.64
C ASN A 62 3.56 -11.20 -4.74
N LEU A 63 3.23 -10.07 -5.37
CA LEU A 63 2.33 -10.02 -6.51
C LEU A 63 2.88 -10.81 -7.69
N LEU A 64 4.11 -10.52 -8.13
CA LEU A 64 4.75 -11.22 -9.26
C LEU A 64 4.87 -12.72 -9.00
N SER A 65 5.26 -13.10 -7.78
CA SER A 65 5.33 -14.51 -7.38
C SER A 65 3.96 -15.17 -7.32
N GLY A 66 2.89 -14.40 -7.05
CA GLY A 66 1.52 -14.89 -6.93
C GLY A 66 0.79 -15.02 -8.26
N ILE A 67 1.05 -14.12 -9.21
CA ILE A 67 0.32 -14.08 -10.51
C ILE A 67 0.40 -15.41 -11.26
N LEU A 68 1.55 -16.08 -11.22
CA LEU A 68 1.74 -17.37 -11.89
C LEU A 68 0.85 -18.49 -11.32
N GLN A 69 0.30 -18.31 -10.13
CA GLN A 69 -0.54 -19.29 -9.46
C GLN A 69 -2.04 -19.03 -9.64
N ILE A 70 -2.41 -17.87 -10.26
CA ILE A 70 -3.82 -17.52 -10.54
C ILE A 70 -4.55 -18.59 -11.34
N PRO A 71 -4.02 -19.13 -12.46
CA PRO A 71 -4.75 -20.14 -13.23
C PRO A 71 -5.10 -21.36 -12.39
N GLY A 72 -4.17 -21.84 -11.57
CA GLY A 72 -4.41 -22.96 -10.67
C GLY A 72 -5.40 -22.65 -9.55
N ALA A 73 -5.40 -21.44 -9.03
CA ALA A 73 -6.35 -20.98 -8.02
C ALA A 73 -7.76 -20.87 -8.59
N LEU A 74 -7.92 -20.32 -9.80
CA LEU A 74 -9.22 -20.21 -10.51
C LEU A 74 -9.83 -21.58 -10.75
N ILE A 75 -9.05 -22.56 -11.25
CA ILE A 75 -9.52 -23.94 -11.49
C ILE A 75 -10.02 -24.58 -10.18
N LYS A 76 -9.39 -24.28 -9.07
CA LYS A 76 -9.78 -24.77 -7.74
C LYS A 76 -10.91 -23.97 -7.07
N GLY A 77 -11.40 -22.91 -7.71
CA GLY A 77 -12.44 -22.04 -7.15
C GLY A 77 -11.96 -21.18 -5.98
N ASN A 78 -10.64 -20.95 -5.86
CA ASN A 78 -10.05 -20.14 -4.78
C ASN A 78 -10.13 -18.65 -5.12
N TRP A 79 -11.32 -18.08 -4.95
CA TRP A 79 -11.59 -16.68 -5.24
C TRP A 79 -10.90 -15.71 -4.26
N ASP A 80 -10.77 -16.10 -3.00
CA ASP A 80 -10.11 -15.28 -1.97
C ASP A 80 -8.66 -14.98 -2.33
N TYR A 81 -7.95 -15.98 -2.87
CA TYR A 81 -6.61 -15.80 -3.39
C TYR A 81 -6.54 -14.83 -4.57
N CYS A 82 -7.46 -14.96 -5.52
CA CYS A 82 -7.52 -14.11 -6.71
C CYS A 82 -7.88 -12.67 -6.32
N ASP A 83 -8.85 -12.46 -5.44
CA ASP A 83 -9.25 -11.15 -4.93
C ASP A 83 -8.10 -10.48 -4.20
N LYS A 84 -7.36 -11.21 -3.36
CA LYS A 84 -6.19 -10.67 -2.68
C LYS A 84 -5.09 -10.21 -3.62
N LEU A 85 -4.79 -10.98 -4.64
CA LEU A 85 -3.82 -10.56 -5.66
C LEU A 85 -4.31 -9.33 -6.42
N PHE A 86 -5.60 -9.25 -6.73
CA PHE A 86 -6.18 -8.07 -7.35
C PHE A 86 -6.04 -6.84 -6.45
N GLN A 87 -6.28 -6.96 -5.15
CA GLN A 87 -6.02 -5.88 -4.18
C GLN A 87 -4.54 -5.44 -4.19
N TRP A 88 -3.59 -6.36 -4.31
CA TRP A 88 -2.16 -6.02 -4.40
C TRP A 88 -1.74 -5.38 -5.72
N MET A 89 -2.51 -5.58 -6.79
CA MET A 89 -2.30 -4.87 -8.06
C MET A 89 -2.64 -3.39 -7.98
N MET A 90 -3.49 -3.00 -7.03
CA MET A 90 -3.88 -1.60 -6.87
C MET A 90 -2.68 -0.74 -6.41
N PRO A 91 -2.33 0.32 -7.15
CA PRO A 91 -1.28 1.22 -6.73
C PRO A 91 -1.69 1.98 -5.47
N PRO A 92 -0.72 2.47 -4.67
CA PRO A 92 -1.01 3.35 -3.56
C PRO A 92 -1.90 4.52 -3.97
N ARG A 93 -2.91 4.83 -3.16
CA ARG A 93 -3.94 5.84 -3.47
C ARG A 93 -3.35 7.19 -3.90
N VAL A 94 -2.22 7.59 -3.29
CA VAL A 94 -1.50 8.82 -3.63
C VAL A 94 -0.94 8.76 -5.06
N LEU A 95 -0.38 7.62 -5.47
CA LEU A 95 0.09 7.42 -6.85
C LEU A 95 -1.07 7.43 -7.84
N LEU A 96 -2.17 6.77 -7.52
CA LEU A 96 -3.36 6.74 -8.36
C LEU A 96 -3.89 8.17 -8.63
N LEU A 97 -4.10 8.97 -7.57
CA LEU A 97 -4.53 10.36 -7.70
C LEU A 97 -3.56 11.20 -8.52
N GLY A 98 -2.26 11.05 -8.25
CA GLY A 98 -1.24 11.80 -8.97
C GLY A 98 -1.17 11.43 -10.45
N PHE A 99 -1.29 10.16 -10.81
CA PHE A 99 -1.33 9.72 -12.22
C PHE A 99 -2.57 10.23 -12.93
N ILE A 100 -3.75 10.14 -12.33
CA ILE A 100 -4.99 10.67 -12.92
C ILE A 100 -4.86 12.18 -13.16
N THR A 101 -4.34 12.92 -12.18
CA THR A 101 -4.11 14.37 -12.30
C THR A 101 -3.13 14.68 -13.44
N LEU A 102 -2.04 13.92 -13.53
CA LEU A 102 -1.01 14.11 -14.55
C LEU A 102 -1.56 13.81 -15.96
N ILE A 103 -2.31 12.74 -16.13
CA ILE A 103 -2.97 12.40 -17.40
C ILE A 103 -3.98 13.47 -17.78
N ALA A 104 -4.83 13.91 -16.86
CA ALA A 104 -5.79 14.98 -17.10
C ALA A 104 -5.10 16.27 -17.55
N ALA A 105 -4.01 16.65 -16.88
CA ALA A 105 -3.25 17.86 -17.20
C ALA A 105 -2.55 17.78 -18.58
N ILE A 106 -1.97 16.63 -18.92
CA ILE A 106 -1.31 16.43 -20.23
C ILE A 106 -2.34 16.43 -21.37
N LEU A 107 -3.51 15.83 -21.16
CA LEU A 107 -4.55 15.76 -22.18
C LEU A 107 -5.29 17.10 -22.37
N SER A 108 -5.28 17.99 -21.38
CA SER A 108 -6.00 19.27 -21.47
C SER A 108 -5.62 20.12 -22.71
N PRO A 109 -4.34 20.27 -23.09
CA PRO A 109 -3.96 20.98 -24.31
C PRO A 109 -4.08 20.15 -25.58
N LEU A 110 -4.17 18.81 -25.49
CA LEU A 110 -4.19 17.90 -26.63
C LEU A 110 -5.62 17.57 -27.09
N ASP A 111 -6.46 17.18 -26.17
CA ASP A 111 -7.86 16.82 -26.40
C ASP A 111 -8.70 17.12 -25.16
N ILE A 112 -9.44 18.23 -25.22
CA ILE A 112 -10.26 18.69 -24.10
C ILE A 112 -11.40 17.71 -23.77
N ILE A 113 -11.96 17.01 -24.75
CA ILE A 113 -13.08 16.09 -24.54
C ILE A 113 -12.62 14.87 -23.73
N ILE A 114 -11.45 14.33 -24.09
CA ILE A 114 -10.88 13.21 -23.35
C ILE A 114 -10.42 13.69 -21.96
N SER A 115 -9.82 14.86 -21.86
CA SER A 115 -9.36 15.44 -20.60
C SER A 115 -10.49 15.63 -19.58
N ILE A 116 -11.67 16.11 -20.01
CA ILE A 116 -12.84 16.28 -19.14
C ILE A 116 -13.21 14.97 -18.43
N LYS A 117 -13.12 13.83 -19.09
CA LYS A 117 -13.41 12.51 -18.46
C LYS A 117 -12.45 12.21 -17.31
N TRP A 118 -11.16 12.54 -17.46
CA TRP A 118 -10.15 12.35 -16.43
C TRP A 118 -10.33 13.31 -15.25
N TRP A 119 -10.70 14.57 -15.52
CA TRP A 119 -11.04 15.55 -14.49
C TRP A 119 -12.29 15.12 -13.71
N PHE A 120 -13.30 14.59 -14.40
CA PHE A 120 -14.50 14.05 -13.76
C PHE A 120 -14.15 12.86 -12.87
N LEU A 121 -13.32 11.93 -13.35
CA LEU A 121 -12.83 10.80 -12.56
C LEU A 121 -12.08 11.24 -11.31
N LEU A 122 -11.23 12.28 -11.42
CA LEU A 122 -10.49 12.83 -10.29
C LEU A 122 -11.44 13.43 -9.23
N ILE A 123 -12.44 14.18 -9.66
CA ILE A 123 -13.45 14.74 -8.77
C ILE A 123 -14.22 13.61 -8.06
N TRP A 124 -14.65 12.59 -8.80
CA TRP A 124 -15.37 11.44 -8.26
C TRP A 124 -14.56 10.70 -7.20
N LEU A 125 -13.28 10.44 -7.48
CA LEU A 125 -12.37 9.84 -6.50
C LEU A 125 -12.16 10.74 -5.27
N GLY A 126 -12.04 12.04 -5.46
CA GLY A 126 -11.94 13.00 -4.36
C GLY A 126 -13.17 12.97 -3.44
N ILE A 127 -14.36 12.92 -4.02
CA ILE A 127 -15.61 12.76 -3.26
C ILE A 127 -15.62 11.42 -2.51
N THR A 128 -15.30 10.32 -3.19
CA THR A 128 -15.26 8.99 -2.57
C THR A 128 -14.31 8.94 -1.37
N PHE A 129 -13.12 9.51 -1.52
CA PHE A 129 -12.17 9.55 -0.40
C PHE A 129 -12.63 10.48 0.73
N SER A 130 -13.30 11.59 0.41
CA SER A 130 -13.85 12.50 1.42
C SER A 130 -14.95 11.84 2.24
N VAL A 131 -15.85 11.09 1.60
CA VAL A 131 -16.92 10.34 2.28
C VAL A 131 -16.36 9.19 3.11
N ALA A 132 -15.25 8.57 2.68
CA ALA A 132 -14.62 7.47 3.39
C ALA A 132 -13.84 7.90 4.65
N VAL A 133 -13.58 9.21 4.83
CA VAL A 133 -12.90 9.71 6.02
C VAL A 133 -13.91 10.08 7.10
N PRO A 134 -13.85 9.45 8.28
CA PRO A 134 -14.71 9.82 9.40
C PRO A 134 -14.48 11.25 9.88
N ASP A 135 -15.53 11.95 10.26
CA ASP A 135 -15.49 13.38 10.66
C ASP A 135 -14.51 13.66 11.80
N TYR A 136 -14.37 12.72 12.75
CA TYR A 136 -13.47 12.86 13.90
C TYR A 136 -11.98 12.90 13.53
N LEU A 137 -11.61 12.49 12.30
CA LEU A 137 -10.24 12.55 11.78
C LEU A 137 -9.93 13.84 11.02
N VAL A 138 -10.94 14.66 10.71
CA VAL A 138 -10.80 15.90 9.92
C VAL A 138 -10.34 17.05 10.82
N ASP A 139 -9.09 16.97 11.29
CA ASP A 139 -8.43 18.00 12.10
C ASP A 139 -7.45 18.87 11.27
N GLN A 140 -6.79 19.81 11.91
CA GLN A 140 -5.76 20.64 11.27
C GLN A 140 -4.56 19.81 10.75
N LYS A 141 -4.25 18.68 11.39
CA LYS A 141 -3.17 17.79 10.96
C LYS A 141 -3.55 17.09 9.66
N PHE A 142 -4.82 16.67 9.54
CA PHE A 142 -5.36 16.09 8.33
C PHE A 142 -5.29 17.07 7.14
N ARG A 143 -5.68 18.35 7.33
CA ARG A 143 -5.57 19.38 6.27
C ARG A 143 -4.13 19.59 5.83
N LYS A 144 -3.16 19.62 6.76
CA LYS A 144 -1.73 19.69 6.43
C LYS A 144 -1.25 18.43 5.68
N ALA A 145 -1.76 17.27 6.03
CA ALA A 145 -1.44 16.02 5.35
C ALA A 145 -1.94 16.04 3.89
N ILE A 146 -3.16 16.53 3.64
CA ILE A 146 -3.69 16.70 2.27
C ILE A 146 -2.81 17.67 1.46
N ALA A 147 -2.41 18.80 2.03
CA ALA A 147 -1.53 19.76 1.36
C ALA A 147 -0.15 19.17 0.98
N SER A 148 0.30 18.12 1.67
CA SER A 148 1.55 17.42 1.35
C SER A 148 1.41 16.29 0.31
N VAL A 149 0.18 15.98 -0.15
CA VAL A 149 -0.08 14.91 -1.14
C VAL A 149 0.74 15.07 -2.43
N PRO A 150 0.90 16.26 -3.03
CA PRO A 150 1.73 16.41 -4.22
C PRO A 150 3.19 16.02 -3.98
N ILE A 151 3.76 16.41 -2.84
CA ILE A 151 5.14 16.07 -2.47
C ILE A 151 5.25 14.55 -2.25
N LEU A 152 4.29 13.95 -1.57
CA LEU A 152 4.23 12.51 -1.35
C LEU A 152 4.10 11.74 -2.68
N PHE A 153 3.34 12.25 -3.63
CA PHE A 153 3.26 11.67 -4.97
C PHE A 153 4.63 11.61 -5.64
N PHE A 154 5.36 12.72 -5.70
CA PHE A 154 6.71 12.75 -6.30
C PHE A 154 7.68 11.81 -5.58
N LEU A 155 7.66 11.76 -4.26
CA LEU A 155 8.51 10.85 -3.50
C LEU A 155 8.16 9.38 -3.77
N MET A 156 6.89 9.04 -3.82
CA MET A 156 6.43 7.67 -4.13
C MET A 156 6.71 7.30 -5.59
N PHE A 157 6.50 8.22 -6.51
CA PHE A 157 6.80 8.04 -7.93
C PHE A 157 8.29 7.72 -8.14
N LEU A 158 9.19 8.51 -7.55
CA LEU A 158 10.63 8.24 -7.59
C LEU A 158 11.01 6.90 -6.94
N ASN A 159 10.29 6.52 -5.87
CA ASN A 159 10.48 5.22 -5.23
C ASN A 159 10.14 4.05 -6.13
N THR A 160 9.10 4.18 -6.95
CA THR A 160 8.67 3.12 -7.87
C THR A 160 9.80 2.73 -8.83
N PHE A 161 10.60 3.69 -9.30
CA PHE A 161 11.75 3.42 -10.16
C PHE A 161 12.99 2.85 -9.43
N ARG A 162 13.01 2.92 -8.10
CA ARG A 162 14.12 2.42 -7.27
C ARG A 162 13.87 1.05 -6.64
N ILE A 163 12.73 0.44 -6.91
CA ILE A 163 12.32 -0.87 -6.37
C ILE A 163 13.29 -2.02 -6.68
N GLY A 164 14.24 -1.87 -7.58
CA GLY A 164 15.22 -2.92 -7.94
C GLY A 164 16.59 -2.82 -7.26
N LYS A 165 16.90 -1.78 -6.48
CA LYS A 165 18.24 -1.57 -5.91
C LYS A 165 18.29 -1.95 -4.43
N LYS A 166 18.93 -3.12 -4.16
CA LYS A 166 19.40 -3.65 -2.86
C LYS A 166 18.47 -3.42 -1.65
N HIS A 167 17.76 -4.47 -1.28
CA HIS A 167 17.11 -4.57 0.02
C HIS A 167 18.13 -5.02 1.09
N THR A 168 18.88 -4.10 1.65
CA THR A 168 19.57 -4.35 2.92
C THR A 168 18.59 -4.04 4.04
N PHE A 169 18.44 -5.00 4.96
CA PHE A 169 17.66 -4.84 6.18
C PHE A 169 18.23 -3.66 6.99
N SER A 170 17.50 -2.57 7.04
CA SER A 170 17.83 -1.42 7.88
C SER A 170 16.93 -1.46 9.10
N HIS A 171 17.49 -1.79 10.26
CA HIS A 171 16.79 -1.64 11.54
C HIS A 171 16.39 -0.17 11.72
N THR A 172 15.10 0.10 11.81
CA THR A 172 14.58 1.38 12.31
C THR A 172 14.99 1.49 13.77
N LYS A 173 15.78 2.51 14.11
CA LYS A 173 16.11 2.82 15.51
C LYS A 173 14.82 3.22 16.22
N HIS A 174 14.33 2.37 17.08
CA HIS A 174 13.33 2.77 18.06
C HIS A 174 14.00 3.68 19.07
N SER A 175 13.35 4.78 19.43
CA SER A 175 13.82 5.64 20.53
C SER A 175 13.78 4.83 21.81
N PRO A 176 14.81 4.88 22.67
CA PRO A 176 14.74 4.19 23.96
C PRO A 176 13.53 4.72 24.74
N ASN A 177 12.69 3.80 25.21
CA ASN A 177 11.58 4.12 26.07
C ASN A 177 12.06 4.96 27.26
N HIS A 178 11.43 6.11 27.47
CA HIS A 178 11.35 6.73 28.78
C HIS A 178 10.39 5.90 29.67
N GLU A 179 10.78 4.68 29.99
CA GLU A 179 10.38 4.02 31.23
C GLU A 179 11.47 4.37 32.22
N ASP A 180 11.22 5.37 33.04
CA ASP A 180 11.67 5.55 34.41
C ASP A 180 11.37 6.99 34.83
N SER A 181 10.13 7.24 35.28
CA SER A 181 9.84 8.17 36.33
C SER A 181 8.40 7.97 36.82
N HIS A 182 8.30 7.19 37.89
CA HIS A 182 7.30 7.20 39.00
C HIS A 182 5.88 7.67 38.70
#